data_a32eb89fc7bd6e681f5b35b75a67f105
#
_entry.id   a32eb89fc7bd6e681f5b35b75a67f105
#
_cell.length_a   1.000
_cell.length_b   1.000
_cell.length_c   1.000
_cell.angle_alpha   90.00
_cell.angle_beta   90.00
_cell.angle_gamma   90.00
#
_symmetry.space_group_name_H-M   'P 1'
#
loop_
_entity.id
_entity.type
_entity.pdbx_description
1 polymer ?
#
loop_
_entity_poly.entity_id
_entity_poly.type
_entity_poly.pdbx_seq_one_letter_code
_entity_poly.pdbx_strand_id
1 'polypeptide(L)'
;MQVRSVVAGALALAGGVAALVGSFLPWAEITAGPFSEQARGIDGWEGKATIIGGAVMILAGTRVVLGSHQAIARLRSRAAIGGSLVAGVGIYTALTVRDQLLDAAETQLPRAEVVGALDTGLLELSIGVGLYLVIAGGAQGILAAVVAMGARDEAPAPSGAGLRGWSRGPGDSPGGSATPPRPAVTDIRPPP
;
A
#
# COMPACT_ATOMS: atom_id res chain seq x y z
N MET A 1 -13.11 -20.71 -1.30
CA MET A 1 -12.10 -19.61 -1.25
C MET A 1 -10.73 -20.24 -1.31
N GLN A 2 -9.85 -19.77 -2.20
CA GLN A 2 -8.47 -20.26 -2.22
C GLN A 2 -7.75 -19.74 -0.97
N VAL A 3 -7.08 -20.61 -0.22
CA VAL A 3 -6.34 -20.27 1.02
C VAL A 3 -5.38 -19.10 0.80
N ARG A 4 -4.72 -19.04 -0.36
CA ARG A 4 -3.78 -17.96 -0.73
C ARG A 4 -4.43 -16.58 -0.76
N SER A 5 -5.70 -16.47 -1.20
CA SER A 5 -6.41 -15.19 -1.20
C SER A 5 -6.68 -14.67 0.19
N VAL A 6 -7.05 -15.57 1.10
CA VAL A 6 -7.30 -15.22 2.51
C VAL A 6 -5.99 -14.80 3.18
N VAL A 7 -4.90 -15.52 2.92
CA VAL A 7 -3.56 -15.19 3.44
C VAL A 7 -3.11 -13.81 2.94
N ALA A 8 -3.26 -13.53 1.63
CA ALA A 8 -2.92 -12.22 1.07
C ALA A 8 -3.74 -11.09 1.71
N GLY A 9 -5.06 -11.32 1.90
CA GLY A 9 -5.93 -10.36 2.57
C GLY A 9 -5.54 -10.11 4.03
N ALA A 10 -5.22 -11.17 4.77
CA ALA A 10 -4.78 -11.08 6.16
C ALA A 10 -3.43 -10.35 6.30
N LEU A 11 -2.47 -10.62 5.42
CA LEU A 11 -1.18 -9.92 5.39
C LEU A 11 -1.36 -8.42 5.11
N ALA A 12 -2.20 -8.05 4.12
CA ALA A 12 -2.47 -6.66 3.82
C ALA A 12 -3.13 -5.94 5.01
N LEU A 13 -4.06 -6.61 5.69
CA LEU A 13 -4.75 -6.07 6.86
C LEU A 13 -3.78 -5.88 8.03
N ALA A 14 -2.98 -6.90 8.36
CA ALA A 14 -1.99 -6.83 9.44
C ALA A 14 -0.93 -5.77 9.16
N GLY A 15 -0.41 -5.70 7.92
CA GLY A 15 0.55 -4.68 7.50
C GLY A 15 -0.03 -3.26 7.58
N GLY A 16 -1.27 -3.08 7.17
CA GLY A 16 -1.97 -1.79 7.26
C GLY A 16 -2.18 -1.34 8.71
N VAL A 17 -2.56 -2.26 9.61
CA VAL A 17 -2.70 -1.98 11.04
C VAL A 17 -1.35 -1.62 11.66
N ALA A 18 -0.29 -2.38 11.35
CA ALA A 18 1.06 -2.10 11.84
C ALA A 18 1.55 -0.71 11.39
N ALA A 19 1.34 -0.34 10.11
CA ALA A 19 1.69 0.96 9.58
C ALA A 19 0.91 2.09 10.29
N LEU A 20 -0.39 1.90 10.51
CA LEU A 20 -1.24 2.88 11.16
C LEU A 20 -0.83 3.06 12.63
N VAL A 21 -0.66 1.99 13.40
CA VAL A 21 -0.20 2.05 14.78
C VAL A 21 1.19 2.67 14.87
N GLY A 22 2.11 2.24 13.99
CA GLY A 22 3.47 2.77 13.93
C GLY A 22 3.53 4.28 13.69
N SER A 23 2.55 4.85 12.96
CA SER A 23 2.48 6.29 12.71
C SER A 23 2.21 7.12 13.97
N PHE A 24 1.59 6.54 15.00
CA PHE A 24 1.32 7.22 16.26
C PHE A 24 2.43 7.02 17.31
N LEU A 25 3.31 6.07 17.10
CA LEU A 25 4.42 5.77 17.99
C LEU A 25 5.63 6.66 17.71
N PRO A 26 6.59 6.77 18.67
CA PRO A 26 7.83 7.50 18.45
C PRO A 26 8.61 6.94 17.26
N TRP A 27 9.07 7.82 16.37
CA TRP A 27 9.94 7.50 15.24
C TRP A 27 11.39 7.80 15.52
N ALA A 28 11.62 8.81 16.36
CA ALA A 28 12.94 9.18 16.83
C ALA A 28 12.85 9.69 18.27
N GLU A 29 13.91 9.49 19.02
CA GLU A 29 14.06 9.96 20.39
C GLU A 29 15.43 10.58 20.55
N ILE A 30 15.46 11.77 21.15
CA ILE A 30 16.68 12.48 21.52
C ILE A 30 16.72 12.50 23.05
N THR A 31 17.78 11.94 23.62
CA THR A 31 18.01 11.98 25.07
C THR A 31 19.23 12.84 25.35
N ALA A 32 19.07 13.82 26.22
CA ALA A 32 20.13 14.71 26.69
C ALA A 32 20.12 14.73 28.22
N GLY A 33 20.92 13.87 28.84
CA GLY A 33 20.94 13.70 30.31
C GLY A 33 19.57 13.31 30.85
N PRO A 34 18.92 14.12 31.72
CA PRO A 34 17.58 13.84 32.27
C PRO A 34 16.42 14.18 31.35
N PHE A 35 16.69 14.81 30.20
CA PHE A 35 15.67 15.24 29.25
C PHE A 35 15.57 14.27 28.07
N SER A 36 14.34 13.87 27.73
CA SER A 36 14.08 13.13 26.49
C SER A 36 12.97 13.80 25.73
N GLU A 37 13.17 13.96 24.43
CA GLU A 37 12.18 14.48 23.49
C GLU A 37 11.93 13.43 22.41
N GLN A 38 10.64 13.22 22.08
CA GLN A 38 10.22 12.19 21.13
C GLN A 38 9.52 12.87 19.96
N ALA A 39 9.97 12.57 18.73
CA ALA A 39 9.29 12.91 17.50
C ALA A 39 8.38 11.75 17.10
N ARG A 40 7.07 12.01 16.94
CA ARG A 40 6.09 11.03 16.48
C ARG A 40 5.88 11.13 14.98
N GLY A 41 5.59 10.00 14.33
CA GLY A 41 5.32 9.99 12.90
C GLY A 41 4.22 10.95 12.49
N ILE A 42 3.14 11.05 13.26
CA ILE A 42 1.98 11.89 12.95
C ILE A 42 2.30 13.40 12.88
N ASP A 43 3.38 13.85 13.50
CA ASP A 43 3.76 15.26 13.53
C ASP A 43 4.28 15.73 12.16
N GLY A 44 4.82 14.80 11.33
CA GLY A 44 5.31 15.06 9.99
C GLY A 44 4.32 14.71 8.87
N TRP A 45 4.63 15.11 7.64
CA TRP A 45 3.89 14.70 6.45
C TRP A 45 4.07 13.20 6.16
N GLU A 46 5.21 12.65 6.52
CA GLU A 46 5.58 11.25 6.36
C GLU A 46 4.60 10.34 7.09
N GLY A 47 4.27 10.67 8.34
CA GLY A 47 3.30 9.90 9.10
C GLY A 47 1.88 10.02 8.55
N LYS A 48 1.50 11.16 8.00
CA LYS A 48 0.21 11.31 7.31
C LYS A 48 0.15 10.45 6.06
N ALA A 49 1.24 10.35 5.30
CA ALA A 49 1.34 9.49 4.13
C ALA A 49 1.26 8.00 4.52
N THR A 50 1.91 7.58 5.63
CA THR A 50 1.83 6.20 6.13
C THR A 50 0.43 5.84 6.63
N ILE A 51 -0.29 6.76 7.26
CA ILE A 51 -1.70 6.57 7.67
C ILE A 51 -2.57 6.31 6.44
N ILE A 52 -2.42 7.11 5.38
CA ILE A 52 -3.19 6.93 4.13
C ILE A 52 -2.87 5.57 3.49
N GLY A 53 -1.59 5.23 3.36
CA GLY A 53 -1.14 3.94 2.82
C GLY A 53 -1.66 2.75 3.64
N GLY A 54 -1.57 2.83 4.97
CA GLY A 54 -2.09 1.83 5.91
C GLY A 54 -3.60 1.65 5.78
N ALA A 55 -4.36 2.74 5.72
CA ALA A 55 -5.81 2.70 5.53
C ALA A 55 -6.21 2.05 4.20
N VAL A 56 -5.50 2.34 3.11
CA VAL A 56 -5.73 1.69 1.81
C VAL A 56 -5.50 0.19 1.90
N MET A 57 -4.45 -0.26 2.60
CA MET A 57 -4.14 -1.67 2.81
C MET A 57 -5.21 -2.37 3.65
N ILE A 58 -5.68 -1.75 4.75
CA ILE A 58 -6.76 -2.27 5.60
C ILE A 58 -8.04 -2.45 4.78
N LEU A 59 -8.47 -1.42 4.05
CA LEU A 59 -9.68 -1.47 3.22
C LEU A 59 -9.59 -2.56 2.14
N ALA A 60 -8.42 -2.71 1.52
CA ALA A 60 -8.20 -3.72 0.50
C ALA A 60 -8.21 -5.13 1.11
N GLY A 61 -7.51 -5.34 2.21
CA GLY A 61 -7.43 -6.62 2.94
C GLY A 61 -8.79 -7.08 3.45
N THR A 62 -9.55 -6.18 4.10
CA THR A 62 -10.89 -6.47 4.63
C THR A 62 -11.84 -6.96 3.54
N ARG A 63 -11.85 -6.31 2.35
CA ARG A 63 -12.73 -6.73 1.25
C ARG A 63 -12.42 -8.13 0.72
N VAL A 64 -11.16 -8.54 0.74
CA VAL A 64 -10.76 -9.89 0.33
C VAL A 64 -11.15 -10.92 1.39
N VAL A 65 -10.92 -10.63 2.66
CA VAL A 65 -11.31 -11.52 3.77
C VAL A 65 -12.82 -11.71 3.80
N LEU A 66 -13.62 -10.67 3.51
CA LEU A 66 -15.07 -10.75 3.43
C LEU A 66 -15.62 -11.46 2.16
N GLY A 67 -14.75 -11.99 1.30
CA GLY A 67 -15.15 -12.92 0.23
C GLY A 67 -15.54 -12.31 -1.11
N SER A 68 -15.22 -11.06 -1.38
CA SER A 68 -15.48 -10.42 -2.66
C SER A 68 -14.50 -10.91 -3.75
N HIS A 69 -14.96 -11.77 -4.67
CA HIS A 69 -14.13 -12.29 -5.76
C HIS A 69 -13.53 -11.22 -6.67
N GLN A 70 -14.23 -10.10 -6.88
CA GLN A 70 -13.70 -8.95 -7.65
C GLN A 70 -12.62 -8.17 -6.88
N ALA A 71 -12.52 -8.33 -5.55
CA ALA A 71 -11.57 -7.61 -4.73
C ALA A 71 -10.13 -8.10 -4.90
N ILE A 72 -9.90 -9.37 -5.28
CA ILE A 72 -8.56 -9.96 -5.41
C ILE A 72 -7.72 -9.23 -6.47
N ALA A 73 -8.32 -8.93 -7.64
CA ALA A 73 -7.61 -8.21 -8.69
C ALA A 73 -7.23 -6.78 -8.26
N ARG A 74 -8.11 -6.13 -7.49
CA ARG A 74 -7.90 -4.78 -6.96
C ARG A 74 -7.01 -4.76 -5.71
N LEU A 75 -7.00 -5.84 -4.92
CA LEU A 75 -6.10 -6.00 -3.78
C LEU A 75 -4.65 -5.88 -4.21
N ARG A 76 -4.26 -6.60 -5.28
CA ARG A 76 -2.88 -6.64 -5.76
C ARG A 76 -2.32 -5.25 -6.03
N SER A 77 -3.03 -4.41 -6.79
CA SER A 77 -2.57 -3.06 -7.08
C SER A 77 -2.58 -2.15 -5.84
N ARG A 78 -3.63 -2.23 -5.03
CA ARG A 78 -3.76 -1.38 -3.83
C ARG A 78 -2.79 -1.76 -2.72
N ALA A 79 -2.59 -3.06 -2.48
CA ALA A 79 -1.61 -3.52 -1.49
C ALA A 79 -0.18 -3.23 -1.95
N ALA A 80 0.12 -3.37 -3.26
CA ALA A 80 1.42 -2.99 -3.81
C ALA A 80 1.66 -1.49 -3.66
N ILE A 81 0.72 -0.64 -4.08
CA ILE A 81 0.86 0.82 -4.00
C ILE A 81 0.94 1.26 -2.53
N GLY A 82 0.00 0.83 -1.68
CA GLY A 82 -0.01 1.18 -0.26
C GLY A 82 1.23 0.69 0.47
N GLY A 83 1.64 -0.56 0.25
CA GLY A 83 2.83 -1.15 0.85
C GLY A 83 4.12 -0.46 0.40
N SER A 84 4.27 -0.18 -0.91
CA SER A 84 5.45 0.53 -1.44
C SER A 84 5.52 1.97 -0.93
N LEU A 85 4.40 2.66 -0.82
CA LEU A 85 4.35 4.01 -0.27
C LEU A 85 4.76 4.00 1.20
N VAL A 86 4.19 3.11 2.01
CA VAL A 86 4.50 2.99 3.43
C VAL A 86 5.96 2.60 3.65
N ALA A 87 6.46 1.57 2.94
CA ALA A 87 7.86 1.14 3.04
C ALA A 87 8.82 2.22 2.54
N GLY A 88 8.51 2.86 1.42
CA GLY A 88 9.33 3.92 0.83
C GLY A 88 9.46 5.12 1.75
N VAL A 89 8.35 5.59 2.33
CA VAL A 89 8.36 6.68 3.32
C VAL A 89 9.14 6.27 4.57
N GLY A 90 8.91 5.06 5.11
CA GLY A 90 9.62 4.57 6.28
C GLY A 90 11.14 4.49 6.07
N ILE A 91 11.58 3.96 4.92
CA ILE A 91 13.01 3.87 4.57
C ILE A 91 13.59 5.29 4.36
N TYR A 92 12.89 6.15 3.63
CA TYR A 92 13.31 7.54 3.42
C TYR A 92 13.53 8.25 4.77
N THR A 93 12.55 8.16 5.68
CA THR A 93 12.66 8.75 7.01
C THR A 93 13.80 8.13 7.81
N ALA A 94 13.99 6.80 7.78
CA ALA A 94 15.10 6.14 8.47
C ALA A 94 16.47 6.66 8.00
N LEU A 95 16.61 6.98 6.71
CA LEU A 95 17.85 7.50 6.14
C LEU A 95 18.08 8.99 6.43
N THR A 96 17.00 9.77 6.55
CA THR A 96 17.09 11.24 6.66
C THR A 96 16.82 11.76 8.07
N VAL A 97 16.29 10.94 8.98
CA VAL A 97 15.93 11.36 10.34
C VAL A 97 17.11 11.96 11.10
N ARG A 98 18.31 11.38 10.93
CA ARG A 98 19.52 11.89 11.58
C ARG A 98 19.85 13.29 11.13
N ASP A 99 19.80 13.55 9.81
CA ASP A 99 20.14 14.86 9.25
C ASP A 99 19.09 15.91 9.64
N GLN A 100 17.80 15.53 9.63
CA GLN A 100 16.71 16.41 10.05
C GLN A 100 16.81 16.80 11.53
N LEU A 101 17.22 15.86 12.39
CA LEU A 101 17.40 16.13 13.81
C LEU A 101 18.64 16.99 14.07
N LEU A 102 19.72 16.79 13.31
CA LEU A 102 20.89 17.66 13.37
C LEU A 102 20.54 19.10 12.93
N ASP A 103 19.83 19.27 11.83
CA ASP A 103 19.37 20.57 11.34
C ASP A 103 18.46 21.28 12.36
N ALA A 104 17.56 20.53 13.02
CA ALA A 104 16.70 21.06 14.08
C ALA A 104 17.52 21.50 15.31
N ALA A 105 18.53 20.73 15.70
CA ALA A 105 19.42 21.08 16.81
C ALA A 105 20.29 22.30 16.48
N GLU A 106 20.75 22.44 15.24
CA GLU A 106 21.56 23.58 14.79
C GLU A 106 20.79 24.91 14.79
N THR A 107 19.46 24.87 14.77
CA THR A 107 18.66 26.11 14.92
C THR A 107 18.71 26.68 16.33
N GLN A 108 19.09 25.88 17.33
CA GLN A 108 19.13 26.28 18.72
C GLN A 108 20.56 26.36 19.27
N LEU A 109 21.50 25.58 18.73
CA LEU A 109 22.89 25.49 19.20
C LEU A 109 23.87 25.52 18.00
N PRO A 110 25.09 26.06 18.18
CA PRO A 110 26.12 25.97 17.15
C PRO A 110 26.44 24.50 16.80
N ARG A 111 26.60 24.19 15.54
CA ARG A 111 26.86 22.83 15.01
C ARG A 111 27.99 22.10 15.75
N ALA A 112 29.06 22.84 16.07
CA ALA A 112 30.20 22.27 16.79
C ALA A 112 29.84 21.73 18.19
N GLU A 113 28.89 22.39 18.88
CA GLU A 113 28.43 21.95 20.21
C GLU A 113 27.51 20.71 20.09
N VAL A 114 26.66 20.66 19.08
CA VAL A 114 25.79 19.50 18.82
C VAL A 114 26.62 18.26 18.49
N VAL A 115 27.62 18.39 17.60
CA VAL A 115 28.54 17.29 17.25
C VAL A 115 29.37 16.86 18.44
N GLY A 116 29.89 17.82 19.20
CA GLY A 116 30.65 17.52 20.42
C GLY A 116 29.82 16.81 21.50
N ALA A 117 28.55 17.17 21.65
CA ALA A 117 27.62 16.49 22.58
C ALA A 117 27.28 15.07 22.14
N LEU A 118 27.18 14.79 20.85
CA LEU A 118 27.01 13.44 20.30
C LEU A 118 28.26 12.58 20.53
N ASP A 119 29.45 13.13 20.24
CA ASP A 119 30.72 12.41 20.38
C ASP A 119 31.05 12.08 21.84
N THR A 120 30.63 12.94 22.78
CA THR A 120 30.80 12.70 24.21
C THR A 120 29.72 11.86 24.85
N GLY A 121 28.69 11.43 24.10
CA GLY A 121 27.57 10.67 24.61
C GLY A 121 26.61 11.46 25.52
N LEU A 122 26.75 12.79 25.55
CA LEU A 122 25.82 13.66 26.26
C LEU A 122 24.47 13.81 25.54
N LEU A 123 24.47 13.51 24.25
CA LEU A 123 23.29 13.51 23.39
C LEU A 123 23.20 12.16 22.70
N GLU A 124 22.15 11.40 22.99
CA GLU A 124 21.87 10.10 22.38
C GLU A 124 20.68 10.22 21.45
N LEU A 125 20.89 9.73 20.23
CA LEU A 125 19.87 9.71 19.17
C LEU A 125 19.49 8.26 18.88
N SER A 126 18.23 7.91 19.10
CA SER A 126 17.71 6.58 18.83
C SER A 126 16.53 6.57 17.88
N ILE A 127 16.45 5.51 17.07
CA ILE A 127 15.31 5.28 16.18
C ILE A 127 14.21 4.62 17.00
N GLY A 128 13.02 5.22 17.00
CA GLY A 128 11.89 4.74 17.76
C GLY A 128 11.20 3.52 17.11
N VAL A 129 10.51 2.75 17.95
CA VAL A 129 9.81 1.51 17.55
C VAL A 129 8.72 1.75 16.46
N GLY A 130 8.14 2.95 16.42
CA GLY A 130 7.12 3.31 15.43
C GLY A 130 7.62 3.21 14.01
N LEU A 131 8.84 3.63 13.73
CA LEU A 131 9.45 3.57 12.41
C LEU A 131 9.67 2.13 11.94
N TYR A 132 10.11 1.24 12.84
CA TYR A 132 10.26 -0.19 12.53
C TYR A 132 8.92 -0.85 12.19
N LEU A 133 7.85 -0.49 12.92
CA LEU A 133 6.50 -1.00 12.63
C LEU A 133 5.98 -0.51 11.28
N VAL A 134 6.26 0.73 10.90
CA VAL A 134 5.90 1.27 9.58
C VAL A 134 6.62 0.50 8.47
N ILE A 135 7.93 0.31 8.58
CA ILE A 135 8.71 -0.43 7.58
C ILE A 135 8.22 -1.88 7.48
N ALA A 136 8.02 -2.57 8.61
CA ALA A 136 7.50 -3.93 8.64
C ALA A 136 6.10 -4.02 8.03
N GLY A 137 5.21 -3.06 8.34
CA GLY A 137 3.88 -2.97 7.78
C GLY A 137 3.87 -2.79 6.27
N GLY A 138 4.75 -1.91 5.76
CA GLY A 138 4.95 -1.72 4.33
C GLY A 138 5.46 -2.98 3.62
N ALA A 139 6.44 -3.66 4.20
CA ALA A 139 6.97 -4.93 3.69
C ALA A 139 5.89 -6.02 3.63
N GLN A 140 5.02 -6.12 4.66
CA GLN A 140 3.89 -7.04 4.65
C GLN A 140 2.88 -6.70 3.54
N GLY A 141 2.64 -5.42 3.25
CA GLY A 141 1.80 -5.00 2.14
C GLY A 141 2.34 -5.44 0.78
N ILE A 142 3.65 -5.31 0.56
CA ILE A 142 4.32 -5.79 -0.65
C ILE A 142 4.21 -7.32 -0.74
N LEU A 143 4.47 -8.04 0.36
CA LEU A 143 4.34 -9.49 0.42
C LEU A 143 2.92 -9.94 0.11
N ALA A 144 1.91 -9.26 0.64
CA ALA A 144 0.51 -9.53 0.33
C ALA A 144 0.21 -9.41 -1.17
N ALA A 145 0.78 -8.41 -1.85
CA ALA A 145 0.65 -8.24 -3.29
C ALA A 145 1.31 -9.38 -4.07
N VAL A 146 2.49 -9.84 -3.64
CA VAL A 146 3.21 -10.98 -4.25
C VAL A 146 2.39 -12.27 -4.10
N VAL A 147 1.90 -12.56 -2.89
CA VAL A 147 1.05 -13.74 -2.64
C VAL A 147 -0.22 -13.71 -3.49
N ALA A 148 -0.84 -12.53 -3.64
CA ALA A 148 -2.02 -12.34 -4.48
C ALA A 148 -1.73 -12.54 -5.99
N MET A 149 -0.47 -12.34 -6.44
CA MET A 149 -0.07 -12.67 -7.82
C MET A 149 -0.07 -14.17 -8.08
N GLY A 150 0.49 -14.97 -7.19
CA GLY A 150 0.54 -16.43 -7.34
C GLY A 150 -0.82 -17.12 -7.25
N ALA A 151 -1.84 -16.46 -6.69
CA ALA A 151 -3.19 -17.03 -6.60
C ALA A 151 -3.93 -17.11 -7.96
N ARG A 152 -3.46 -16.43 -9.00
CA ARG A 152 -4.08 -16.46 -10.35
C ARG A 152 -3.65 -17.64 -11.18
N ASP A 153 -2.45 -18.13 -10.98
CA ASP A 153 -1.87 -19.20 -11.81
C ASP A 153 -2.53 -20.57 -11.50
N GLU A 154 -3.27 -20.65 -10.38
CA GLU A 154 -4.02 -21.85 -9.98
C GLU A 154 -5.50 -21.85 -10.42
N ALA A 155 -5.98 -20.82 -11.13
CA ALA A 155 -7.32 -20.86 -11.69
C ALA A 155 -7.38 -22.01 -12.70
N PRO A 156 -8.27 -23.02 -12.53
CA PRO A 156 -8.39 -24.12 -13.47
C PRO A 156 -8.63 -23.51 -14.85
N ALA A 157 -7.84 -23.99 -15.85
CA ALA A 157 -8.08 -23.64 -17.24
C ALA A 157 -9.57 -23.86 -17.52
N PRO A 158 -10.25 -22.93 -18.19
CA PRO A 158 -11.67 -23.11 -18.50
C PRO A 158 -11.80 -24.47 -19.16
N SER A 159 -12.42 -25.41 -18.43
CA SER A 159 -12.64 -26.76 -18.89
C SER A 159 -13.38 -26.63 -20.22
N GLY A 160 -12.74 -27.01 -21.31
CA GLY A 160 -13.25 -26.93 -22.68
C GLY A 160 -14.48 -27.80 -22.95
N ALA A 161 -15.28 -28.08 -21.93
CA ALA A 161 -16.52 -28.84 -22.01
C ALA A 161 -17.68 -28.07 -22.66
N GLY A 162 -17.50 -26.78 -22.96
CA GLY A 162 -18.55 -25.95 -23.61
C GLY A 162 -18.57 -25.97 -25.14
N LEU A 163 -17.56 -26.54 -25.80
CA LEU A 163 -17.50 -26.54 -27.29
C LEU A 163 -18.08 -27.79 -27.96
N ARG A 164 -18.66 -28.73 -27.19
CA ARG A 164 -19.37 -29.89 -27.76
C ARG A 164 -20.87 -29.64 -27.77
N GLY A 165 -21.35 -28.70 -28.52
CA GLY A 165 -22.80 -28.45 -28.61
C GLY A 165 -23.25 -27.70 -29.84
N TRP A 166 -22.33 -27.24 -30.64
CA TRP A 166 -22.68 -26.63 -31.93
C TRP A 166 -22.43 -27.63 -33.06
N SER A 167 -23.10 -28.81 -33.00
CA SER A 167 -23.36 -29.59 -34.19
C SER A 167 -24.43 -28.81 -34.99
N ARG A 168 -23.93 -28.00 -35.95
CA ARG A 168 -24.80 -27.49 -37.01
C ARG A 168 -25.54 -28.65 -37.65
N GLY A 169 -26.85 -28.74 -37.42
CA GLY A 169 -27.73 -29.59 -38.25
C GLY A 169 -27.60 -29.19 -39.73
N PRO A 170 -27.53 -30.17 -40.64
CA PRO A 170 -27.50 -29.87 -42.05
C PRO A 170 -28.93 -29.47 -42.49
N GLY A 171 -29.20 -28.18 -42.65
CA GLY A 171 -30.44 -27.79 -43.27
C GLY A 171 -31.07 -26.48 -42.79
N ASP A 172 -30.35 -25.36 -42.83
CA ASP A 172 -31.05 -24.08 -42.86
C ASP A 172 -30.44 -23.16 -43.95
N SER A 173 -31.28 -22.85 -44.91
CA SER A 173 -31.01 -22.08 -46.11
C SER A 173 -30.60 -20.62 -45.81
N PRO A 174 -29.74 -20.01 -46.66
CA PRO A 174 -29.36 -18.61 -46.53
C PRO A 174 -30.46 -17.71 -47.12
N GLY A 175 -31.26 -17.11 -46.25
CA GLY A 175 -32.29 -16.15 -46.69
C GLY A 175 -32.66 -15.17 -45.59
N GLY A 176 -32.01 -14.04 -45.52
CA GLY A 176 -32.40 -12.96 -44.64
C GLY A 176 -31.28 -11.97 -44.35
N SER A 177 -30.95 -11.13 -45.33
CA SER A 177 -30.12 -9.95 -45.15
C SER A 177 -30.86 -8.92 -44.30
N ALA A 178 -30.75 -9.00 -42.99
CA ALA A 178 -31.18 -7.91 -42.12
C ALA A 178 -30.02 -6.91 -41.98
N THR A 179 -30.16 -5.80 -42.67
CA THR A 179 -29.31 -4.61 -42.56
C THR A 179 -29.44 -4.06 -41.14
N PRO A 180 -28.35 -3.90 -40.37
CA PRO A 180 -28.42 -3.31 -39.05
C PRO A 180 -28.85 -1.83 -39.15
N PRO A 181 -29.70 -1.34 -38.23
CA PRO A 181 -30.10 0.06 -38.20
C PRO A 181 -28.88 0.96 -37.94
N ARG A 182 -28.71 1.97 -38.77
CA ARG A 182 -27.70 3.03 -38.61
C ARG A 182 -27.96 3.76 -37.30
N PRO A 183 -26.90 3.97 -36.44
CA PRO A 183 -27.06 4.81 -35.27
C PRO A 183 -27.37 6.26 -35.70
N ALA A 184 -28.36 6.85 -35.05
CA ALA A 184 -28.72 8.25 -35.23
C ALA A 184 -27.54 9.14 -34.77
N VAL A 185 -27.02 9.93 -35.68
CA VAL A 185 -26.05 10.99 -35.40
C VAL A 185 -26.76 12.08 -34.62
N THR A 186 -26.52 12.17 -33.33
CA THR A 186 -26.99 13.27 -32.49
C THR A 186 -26.15 14.50 -32.80
N ASP A 187 -26.72 15.46 -33.47
CA ASP A 187 -26.14 16.77 -33.81
C ASP A 187 -25.99 17.58 -32.50
N ILE A 188 -24.80 17.59 -31.90
CA ILE A 188 -24.49 18.37 -30.70
C ILE A 188 -24.13 19.78 -31.16
N ARG A 189 -25.13 20.66 -31.16
CA ARG A 189 -24.95 22.11 -31.36
C ARG A 189 -24.37 22.73 -30.10
N PRO A 190 -23.25 23.46 -30.15
CA PRO A 190 -22.71 24.16 -28.98
C PRO A 190 -23.64 25.31 -28.57
N PRO A 191 -23.76 25.56 -27.24
CA PRO A 191 -24.56 26.70 -26.75
C PRO A 191 -23.89 28.04 -27.07
N PRO A 192 -24.70 29.13 -27.12
CA PRO A 192 -24.25 30.46 -27.45
C PRO A 192 -23.33 31.08 -26.34
#